data_57e464dae405d4fe45bfad09af1320ec
#
_entry.id   57e464dae405d4fe45bfad09af1320ec
#
_cell.length_a   1.000
_cell.length_b   1.000
_cell.length_c   1.000
_cell.angle_alpha   90.00
_cell.angle_beta   90.00
_cell.angle_gamma   90.00
#
_symmetry.space_group_name_H-M   'P 1'
#
loop_
_entity.id
_entity.type
_entity.pdbx_description
1 polymer ?
#
loop_
_entity_poly.entity_id
_entity_poly.type
_entity_poly.pdbx_seq_one_letter_code
_entity_poly.pdbx_strand_id
1 'polypeptide(L)'
;MNLKNHSNKFHFKCLECGKETEPSVFSLKCDCNGVFDIVYDEFSQQYFPRMPIENFDRLYLGEGNTPVLSFPEFEKFFDIKSFWMKLENISPSGSFKDRGSATLINAALNESVLEFVEDSSGNAGASIAAYAAKAGMNSHIFVPKKTPQVKIDQIKVYGSNIHLIEGPRQSSTIAAQEFSKKNNLIYLSHNYSPYFCEGMKYFSYEIKETFNNDITDIVIPVGNGSLLIGCFKGYQELIESSQIKKMPKLHCVQAEGFNPIESEMKGEKWIFNPSDSSTIAGGIAVSEPPRKNQVIQSILESNGSAISVNDESISKWHKKFNFLRF
;
A
#
# COMPACT_ATOMS: atom_id res chain seq x y z
N MET A 1 15.83 -18.16 2.88
CA MET A 1 15.18 -18.32 4.19
C MET A 1 14.16 -19.44 4.07
N ASN A 2 14.31 -20.56 4.78
CA ASN A 2 13.34 -21.67 4.72
C ASN A 2 12.09 -21.28 5.52
N LEU A 3 11.11 -20.69 4.86
CA LEU A 3 9.79 -20.42 5.40
C LEU A 3 9.00 -21.75 5.43
N LYS A 4 9.24 -22.57 6.45
CA LYS A 4 8.39 -23.74 6.69
C LYS A 4 7.01 -23.28 7.13
N ASN A 5 5.97 -23.91 6.57
CA ASN A 5 4.55 -23.80 6.86
C ASN A 5 4.24 -23.54 8.35
N HIS A 6 4.05 -22.28 8.72
CA HIS A 6 3.53 -21.89 10.01
C HIS A 6 2.45 -20.84 9.77
N SER A 7 1.19 -21.25 9.86
CA SER A 7 0.07 -20.32 9.92
C SER A 7 0.11 -19.61 11.28
N ASN A 8 0.36 -18.30 11.28
CA ASN A 8 0.08 -17.51 12.47
C ASN A 8 -1.43 -17.48 12.66
N LYS A 9 -1.91 -17.81 13.85
CA LYS A 9 -3.31 -17.60 14.19
C LYS A 9 -3.56 -16.10 14.26
N PHE A 10 -4.62 -15.64 13.64
CA PHE A 10 -4.98 -14.23 13.59
C PHE A 10 -6.49 -14.07 13.40
N HIS A 11 -7.01 -12.92 13.73
CA HIS A 11 -8.38 -12.53 13.50
C HIS A 11 -8.47 -11.13 12.91
N PHE A 12 -9.62 -10.77 12.37
CA PHE A 12 -9.89 -9.41 11.95
C PHE A 12 -10.47 -8.61 13.11
N LYS A 13 -9.97 -7.39 13.29
CA LYS A 13 -10.49 -6.42 14.24
C LYS A 13 -10.88 -5.14 13.53
N CYS A 14 -12.11 -4.69 13.71
CA CYS A 14 -12.57 -3.42 13.17
C CYS A 14 -11.89 -2.25 13.90
N LEU A 15 -11.29 -1.34 13.15
CA LEU A 15 -10.58 -0.18 13.69
C LEU A 15 -11.53 0.89 14.28
N GLU A 16 -12.82 0.88 13.88
CA GLU A 16 -13.79 1.87 14.36
C GLU A 16 -14.55 1.40 15.61
N CYS A 17 -15.10 0.19 15.60
CA CYS A 17 -15.95 -0.31 16.69
C CYS A 17 -15.31 -1.42 17.54
N GLY A 18 -14.12 -1.89 17.19
CA GLY A 18 -13.42 -2.94 17.91
C GLY A 18 -13.97 -4.36 17.73
N LYS A 19 -15.03 -4.57 16.89
CA LYS A 19 -15.60 -5.89 16.63
C LYS A 19 -14.54 -6.82 16.04
N GLU A 20 -14.41 -7.99 16.63
CA GLU A 20 -13.53 -9.06 16.14
C GLU A 20 -14.35 -10.09 15.33
N THR A 21 -13.74 -10.68 14.30
CA THR A 21 -14.38 -11.66 13.43
C THR A 21 -13.34 -12.58 12.79
N GLU A 22 -13.78 -13.74 12.34
CA GLU A 22 -12.96 -14.66 11.56
C GLU A 22 -12.45 -13.96 10.28
N PRO A 23 -11.18 -14.19 9.92
CA PRO A 23 -10.59 -13.57 8.74
C PRO A 23 -11.18 -14.17 7.46
N SER A 24 -11.49 -13.30 6.51
CA SER A 24 -11.85 -13.74 5.17
C SER A 24 -11.61 -12.63 4.14
N VAL A 25 -11.16 -12.98 2.94
CA VAL A 25 -11.02 -12.04 1.82
C VAL A 25 -12.36 -11.45 1.36
N PHE A 26 -13.47 -12.09 1.70
CA PHE A 26 -14.83 -11.61 1.44
C PHE A 26 -15.26 -10.49 2.41
N SER A 27 -14.60 -10.35 3.55
CA SER A 27 -14.92 -9.36 4.59
C SER A 27 -14.17 -8.06 4.34
N LEU A 28 -14.72 -7.18 3.50
CA LEU A 28 -14.07 -5.89 3.17
C LEU A 28 -14.28 -4.83 4.25
N LYS A 29 -15.46 -4.80 4.88
CA LYS A 29 -15.86 -3.81 5.88
C LYS A 29 -16.65 -4.46 6.99
N CYS A 30 -16.56 -3.87 8.16
CA CYS A 30 -17.43 -4.17 9.29
C CYS A 30 -18.86 -3.66 9.05
N ASP A 31 -19.84 -4.21 9.79
CA ASP A 31 -21.24 -3.75 9.75
C ASP A 31 -21.37 -2.25 10.11
N CYS A 32 -20.42 -1.69 10.87
CA CYS A 32 -20.36 -0.26 11.17
C CYS A 32 -19.71 0.58 10.05
N ASN A 33 -19.41 0.00 8.88
CA ASN A 33 -18.64 0.56 7.77
C ASN A 33 -17.14 0.82 8.05
N GLY A 34 -16.63 0.47 9.23
CA GLY A 34 -15.20 0.55 9.57
C GLY A 34 -14.38 -0.46 8.78
N VAL A 35 -13.09 -0.16 8.62
CA VAL A 35 -12.12 -1.07 8.00
C VAL A 35 -11.58 -2.07 9.02
N PHE A 36 -11.23 -3.26 8.56
CA PHE A 36 -10.58 -4.26 9.41
C PHE A 36 -9.06 -4.10 9.39
N ASP A 37 -8.44 -4.48 10.51
CA ASP A 37 -7.02 -4.78 10.60
C ASP A 37 -6.80 -6.24 11.01
N ILE A 38 -5.59 -6.77 10.80
CA ILE A 38 -5.19 -8.09 11.25
C ILE A 38 -4.50 -7.97 12.60
N VAL A 39 -4.99 -8.76 13.56
CA VAL A 39 -4.41 -8.93 14.89
C VAL A 39 -3.98 -10.39 15.05
N TYR A 40 -2.73 -10.61 15.42
CA TYR A 40 -2.20 -11.95 15.66
C TYR A 40 -2.43 -12.37 17.09
N ASP A 41 -2.95 -13.61 17.30
CA ASP A 41 -3.41 -14.12 18.61
C ASP A 41 -2.25 -14.49 19.54
N GLU A 42 -1.11 -14.90 18.98
CA GLU A 42 0.03 -15.35 19.75
C GLU A 42 1.31 -14.60 19.31
N PHE A 43 2.12 -14.22 20.30
CA PHE A 43 3.45 -13.71 20.09
C PHE A 43 4.42 -14.88 19.92
N SER A 44 4.85 -15.15 18.70
CA SER A 44 5.92 -16.12 18.42
C SER A 44 7.24 -15.41 18.10
N GLN A 45 8.25 -15.58 18.95
CA GLN A 45 9.59 -15.05 18.66
C GLN A 45 10.28 -15.74 17.47
N GLN A 46 9.71 -16.81 16.97
CA GLN A 46 10.38 -17.71 16.03
C GLN A 46 10.17 -17.35 14.55
N TYR A 47 9.12 -16.58 14.23
CA TYR A 47 8.70 -16.31 12.85
C TYR A 47 8.35 -14.84 12.63
N PHE A 48 9.25 -14.10 11.98
CA PHE A 48 9.06 -12.69 11.60
C PHE A 48 9.48 -12.45 10.16
N PRO A 49 8.76 -11.58 9.43
CA PRO A 49 7.47 -10.98 9.80
C PRO A 49 6.35 -12.02 9.96
N ARG A 50 5.41 -11.76 10.88
CA ARG A 50 4.18 -12.54 10.96
C ARG A 50 3.35 -12.29 9.69
N MET A 51 2.94 -13.34 9.00
CA MET A 51 2.16 -13.21 7.77
C MET A 51 0.84 -13.96 7.90
N PRO A 52 -0.26 -13.40 7.38
CA PRO A 52 -1.60 -14.00 7.45
C PRO A 52 -1.86 -14.97 6.29
N ILE A 53 -0.82 -15.54 5.73
CA ILE A 53 -0.89 -16.46 4.59
C ILE A 53 0.09 -17.60 4.77
N GLU A 54 -0.27 -18.75 4.24
CA GLU A 54 0.60 -19.91 4.11
C GLU A 54 1.27 -19.94 2.74
N ASN A 55 2.42 -20.59 2.65
CA ASN A 55 3.14 -20.81 1.37
C ASN A 55 3.39 -19.52 0.58
N PHE A 56 3.94 -18.49 1.23
CA PHE A 56 4.22 -17.18 0.65
C PHE A 56 4.97 -17.26 -0.70
N ASP A 57 5.92 -18.19 -0.84
CA ASP A 57 6.75 -18.34 -2.05
C ASP A 57 5.96 -18.76 -3.31
N ARG A 58 4.73 -19.23 -3.15
CA ARG A 58 3.90 -19.71 -4.27
C ARG A 58 3.66 -18.65 -5.35
N LEU A 59 3.49 -17.41 -4.95
CA LEU A 59 3.17 -16.30 -5.86
C LEU A 59 4.31 -15.30 -6.05
N TYR A 60 5.48 -15.57 -5.48
CA TYR A 60 6.62 -14.68 -5.56
C TYR A 60 7.03 -14.38 -7.01
N LEU A 61 7.07 -13.11 -7.38
CA LEU A 61 7.51 -12.60 -8.68
C LEU A 61 8.85 -11.85 -8.59
N GLY A 62 9.42 -11.73 -7.40
CA GLY A 62 10.64 -10.97 -7.14
C GLY A 62 10.40 -9.65 -6.40
N GLU A 63 9.21 -9.47 -5.82
CA GLU A 63 8.91 -8.30 -4.96
C GLU A 63 9.76 -8.33 -3.68
N GLY A 64 10.00 -7.14 -3.16
CA GLY A 64 10.88 -6.99 -1.99
C GLY A 64 12.37 -6.90 -2.35
N ASN A 65 13.20 -6.77 -1.33
CA ASN A 65 14.65 -6.58 -1.45
C ASN A 65 15.05 -5.50 -2.45
N THR A 66 14.22 -4.46 -2.54
CA THR A 66 14.44 -3.34 -3.46
C THR A 66 15.73 -2.60 -3.10
N PRO A 67 16.51 -2.11 -4.09
CA PRO A 67 17.76 -1.43 -3.84
C PRO A 67 17.60 -0.21 -2.92
N VAL A 68 18.61 0.01 -2.09
CA VAL A 68 18.75 1.23 -1.26
C VAL A 68 20.01 1.95 -1.69
N LEU A 69 19.89 3.17 -2.19
CA LEU A 69 20.99 3.96 -2.71
C LEU A 69 21.26 5.18 -1.83
N SER A 70 22.56 5.47 -1.60
CA SER A 70 23.03 6.68 -0.92
C SER A 70 23.14 7.83 -1.90
N PHE A 71 22.87 9.06 -1.42
CA PHE A 71 22.98 10.29 -2.19
C PHE A 71 23.76 11.37 -1.43
N PRO A 72 25.08 11.30 -1.39
CA PRO A 72 25.94 12.26 -0.67
C PRO A 72 25.74 13.72 -1.09
N GLU A 73 25.31 13.96 -2.33
CA GLU A 73 25.00 15.29 -2.83
C GLU A 73 23.81 15.92 -2.10
N PHE A 74 22.81 15.12 -1.75
CA PHE A 74 21.67 15.58 -0.97
C PHE A 74 22.02 15.73 0.51
N GLU A 75 22.89 14.89 1.05
CA GLU A 75 23.40 15.03 2.43
C GLU A 75 24.02 16.41 2.59
N LYS A 76 24.91 16.78 1.69
CA LYS A 76 25.56 18.10 1.67
C LYS A 76 24.58 19.25 1.40
N PHE A 77 23.62 19.03 0.49
CA PHE A 77 22.65 20.07 0.12
C PHE A 77 21.69 20.42 1.26
N PHE A 78 21.22 19.39 2.01
CA PHE A 78 20.27 19.55 3.10
C PHE A 78 20.94 19.71 4.47
N ASP A 79 22.28 19.65 4.54
CA ASP A 79 23.05 19.64 5.80
C ASP A 79 22.57 18.54 6.77
N ILE A 80 22.42 17.33 6.26
CA ILE A 80 22.00 16.17 7.01
C ILE A 80 23.07 15.06 7.01
N LYS A 81 23.07 14.23 8.02
CA LYS A 81 24.10 13.19 8.21
C LYS A 81 24.09 12.12 7.13
N SER A 82 22.92 11.72 6.65
CA SER A 82 22.77 10.70 5.62
C SER A 82 21.45 10.84 4.88
N PHE A 83 21.44 10.50 3.59
CA PHE A 83 20.25 10.49 2.74
C PHE A 83 20.26 9.26 1.84
N TRP A 84 19.19 8.48 1.94
CA TRP A 84 19.03 7.23 1.22
C TRP A 84 17.69 7.17 0.50
N MET A 85 17.64 6.49 -0.64
CA MET A 85 16.41 6.18 -1.35
C MET A 85 16.24 4.68 -1.49
N LYS A 86 15.09 4.16 -1.04
CA LYS A 86 14.67 2.80 -1.30
C LYS A 86 13.83 2.77 -2.58
N LEU A 87 14.31 2.07 -3.60
CA LEU A 87 13.79 2.12 -4.96
C LEU A 87 12.64 1.13 -5.17
N GLU A 88 11.46 1.44 -4.68
CA GLU A 88 10.26 0.61 -4.82
C GLU A 88 9.74 0.49 -6.26
N ASN A 89 10.20 1.36 -7.17
CA ASN A 89 9.92 1.30 -8.60
C ASN A 89 10.66 0.16 -9.35
N ILE A 90 11.61 -0.51 -8.70
CA ILE A 90 12.32 -1.68 -9.25
C ILE A 90 11.54 -2.99 -9.00
N SER A 91 10.43 -2.93 -8.30
CA SER A 91 9.52 -4.08 -8.12
C SER A 91 8.97 -4.60 -9.47
N PRO A 92 8.54 -5.87 -9.57
CA PRO A 92 8.14 -6.54 -10.83
C PRO A 92 7.12 -5.78 -11.68
N SER A 93 6.09 -5.17 -11.08
CA SER A 93 5.11 -4.34 -11.80
C SER A 93 5.46 -2.84 -11.81
N GLY A 94 6.64 -2.47 -11.32
CA GLY A 94 7.12 -1.09 -11.28
C GLY A 94 6.68 -0.31 -10.04
N SER A 95 6.21 -0.95 -8.97
CA SER A 95 5.82 -0.25 -7.74
C SER A 95 5.78 -1.16 -6.51
N PHE A 96 5.84 -0.54 -5.33
CA PHE A 96 5.69 -1.20 -4.02
C PHE A 96 4.36 -1.97 -3.85
N LYS A 97 3.38 -1.76 -4.73
CA LYS A 97 2.08 -2.44 -4.67
C LYS A 97 2.23 -3.96 -4.75
N ASP A 98 3.28 -4.45 -5.35
CA ASP A 98 3.59 -5.87 -5.49
C ASP A 98 3.67 -6.58 -4.15
N ARG A 99 4.22 -5.93 -3.13
CA ARG A 99 4.26 -6.46 -1.75
C ARG A 99 2.87 -6.82 -1.20
N GLY A 100 1.91 -5.90 -1.38
CA GLY A 100 0.53 -6.11 -0.93
C GLY A 100 -0.25 -7.05 -1.84
N SER A 101 -0.05 -6.95 -3.16
CA SER A 101 -0.74 -7.81 -4.13
C SER A 101 -0.35 -9.27 -3.96
N ALA A 102 0.93 -9.58 -3.71
CA ALA A 102 1.38 -10.93 -3.40
C ALA A 102 0.60 -11.55 -2.22
N THR A 103 0.46 -10.79 -1.14
CA THR A 103 -0.24 -11.25 0.07
C THR A 103 -1.75 -11.37 -0.16
N LEU A 104 -2.38 -10.36 -0.77
CA LEU A 104 -3.82 -10.35 -1.02
C LEU A 104 -4.26 -11.47 -1.96
N ILE A 105 -3.55 -11.66 -3.09
CA ILE A 105 -3.89 -12.71 -4.06
C ILE A 105 -3.62 -14.10 -3.49
N ASN A 106 -2.58 -14.27 -2.67
CA ASN A 106 -2.32 -15.52 -1.98
C ASN A 106 -3.44 -15.86 -0.97
N ALA A 107 -3.89 -14.87 -0.18
CA ALA A 107 -5.03 -15.04 0.72
C ALA A 107 -6.32 -15.43 -0.05
N ALA A 108 -6.60 -14.76 -1.17
CA ALA A 108 -7.74 -15.08 -2.02
C ALA A 108 -7.66 -16.50 -2.59
N LEU A 109 -6.48 -16.93 -3.01
CA LEU A 109 -6.24 -18.27 -3.53
C LEU A 109 -6.41 -19.36 -2.45
N ASN A 110 -6.01 -19.07 -1.20
CA ASN A 110 -6.22 -19.98 -0.08
C ASN A 110 -7.73 -20.17 0.25
N GLU A 111 -8.56 -19.18 -0.02
CA GLU A 111 -10.03 -19.26 0.07
C GLU A 111 -10.68 -19.73 -1.26
N SER A 112 -9.90 -20.32 -2.18
CA SER A 112 -10.38 -20.88 -3.46
C SER A 112 -11.02 -19.87 -4.40
N VAL A 113 -10.67 -18.60 -4.31
CA VAL A 113 -11.08 -17.57 -5.26
C VAL A 113 -10.34 -17.80 -6.58
N LEU A 114 -11.07 -17.99 -7.67
CA LEU A 114 -10.53 -18.18 -9.02
C LEU A 114 -10.82 -17.01 -9.95
N GLU A 115 -11.78 -16.16 -9.58
CA GLU A 115 -12.21 -15.01 -10.36
C GLU A 115 -12.65 -13.88 -9.42
N PHE A 116 -12.28 -12.64 -9.76
CA PHE A 116 -12.56 -11.50 -8.90
C PHE A 116 -12.66 -10.18 -9.67
N VAL A 117 -13.14 -9.16 -8.98
CA VAL A 117 -13.29 -7.78 -9.49
C VAL A 117 -12.43 -6.81 -8.68
N GLU A 118 -11.78 -5.87 -9.36
CA GLU A 118 -11.00 -4.77 -8.76
C GLU A 118 -11.22 -3.48 -9.56
N ASP A 119 -11.03 -2.31 -8.94
CA ASP A 119 -11.34 -1.02 -9.56
C ASP A 119 -10.16 -0.04 -9.64
N SER A 120 -8.93 -0.52 -9.69
CA SER A 120 -7.75 0.33 -9.76
C SER A 120 -7.22 0.51 -11.18
N SER A 121 -7.15 1.76 -11.64
CA SER A 121 -6.51 2.14 -12.90
C SER A 121 -5.01 2.43 -12.78
N GLY A 122 -4.46 2.36 -11.56
CA GLY A 122 -3.08 2.71 -11.27
C GLY A 122 -2.19 1.50 -10.99
N ASN A 123 -1.13 1.77 -10.24
CA ASN A 123 -0.13 0.76 -9.86
C ASN A 123 -0.73 -0.46 -9.15
N ALA A 124 -1.80 -0.29 -8.36
CA ALA A 124 -2.45 -1.43 -7.71
C ALA A 124 -3.15 -2.35 -8.72
N GLY A 125 -3.85 -1.78 -9.72
CA GLY A 125 -4.49 -2.58 -10.78
C GLY A 125 -3.46 -3.37 -11.60
N ALA A 126 -2.34 -2.76 -11.98
CA ALA A 126 -1.26 -3.44 -12.70
C ALA A 126 -0.62 -4.55 -11.84
N SER A 127 -0.35 -4.27 -10.58
CA SER A 127 0.22 -5.24 -9.64
C SER A 127 -0.73 -6.42 -9.41
N ILE A 128 -1.99 -6.16 -9.05
CA ILE A 128 -3.00 -7.22 -8.83
C ILE A 128 -3.18 -8.07 -10.08
N ALA A 129 -3.22 -7.45 -11.27
CA ALA A 129 -3.28 -8.18 -12.54
C ALA A 129 -2.09 -9.14 -12.74
N ALA A 130 -0.87 -8.69 -12.43
CA ALA A 130 0.33 -9.52 -12.53
C ALA A 130 0.28 -10.74 -11.61
N TYR A 131 -0.11 -10.54 -10.34
CA TYR A 131 -0.21 -11.63 -9.36
C TYR A 131 -1.41 -12.55 -9.64
N ALA A 132 -2.52 -12.02 -10.16
CA ALA A 132 -3.65 -12.82 -10.63
C ALA A 132 -3.24 -13.75 -11.79
N ALA A 133 -2.49 -13.23 -12.77
CA ALA A 133 -1.94 -14.02 -13.86
C ALA A 133 -1.01 -15.15 -13.35
N LYS A 134 -0.12 -14.84 -12.38
CA LYS A 134 0.74 -15.84 -11.73
C LYS A 134 -0.06 -16.91 -11.01
N ALA A 135 -1.18 -16.54 -10.38
CA ALA A 135 -2.08 -17.43 -9.65
C ALA A 135 -3.01 -18.25 -10.57
N GLY A 136 -3.07 -17.93 -11.87
CA GLY A 136 -4.04 -18.52 -12.80
C GLY A 136 -5.48 -18.07 -12.55
N MET A 137 -5.68 -16.88 -11.93
CA MET A 137 -6.98 -16.31 -11.61
C MET A 137 -7.47 -15.38 -12.71
N ASN A 138 -8.78 -15.37 -12.96
CA ASN A 138 -9.42 -14.40 -13.83
C ASN A 138 -9.65 -13.09 -13.07
N SER A 139 -9.19 -11.97 -13.63
CA SER A 139 -9.38 -10.65 -13.02
C SER A 139 -10.18 -9.72 -13.93
N HIS A 140 -11.15 -9.02 -13.34
CA HIS A 140 -11.95 -7.98 -13.97
C HIS A 140 -11.54 -6.64 -13.37
N ILE A 141 -10.84 -5.79 -14.15
CA ILE A 141 -10.32 -4.51 -13.68
C ILE A 141 -11.14 -3.36 -14.28
N PHE A 142 -11.82 -2.62 -13.40
CA PHE A 142 -12.66 -1.49 -13.78
C PHE A 142 -11.86 -0.18 -13.69
N VAL A 143 -11.78 0.55 -14.80
CA VAL A 143 -10.99 1.78 -14.88
C VAL A 143 -11.76 2.90 -15.57
N PRO A 144 -11.55 4.17 -15.19
CA PRO A 144 -12.09 5.29 -15.93
C PRO A 144 -11.63 5.28 -17.39
N LYS A 145 -12.53 5.56 -18.33
CA LYS A 145 -12.21 5.59 -19.77
C LYS A 145 -11.10 6.60 -20.12
N LYS A 146 -10.93 7.64 -19.29
CA LYS A 146 -9.87 8.65 -19.44
C LYS A 146 -8.51 8.19 -18.89
N THR A 147 -8.40 6.94 -18.40
CA THR A 147 -7.11 6.40 -17.93
C THR A 147 -6.09 6.40 -19.06
N PRO A 148 -4.85 6.86 -18.85
CA PRO A 148 -3.81 6.85 -19.86
C PRO A 148 -3.61 5.45 -20.47
N GLN A 149 -3.49 5.37 -21.79
CA GLN A 149 -3.41 4.11 -22.53
C GLN A 149 -2.28 3.20 -22.03
N VAL A 150 -1.14 3.76 -21.69
CA VAL A 150 0.03 3.04 -21.16
C VAL A 150 -0.30 2.25 -19.89
N LYS A 151 -1.17 2.80 -19.02
CA LYS A 151 -1.62 2.09 -17.81
C LYS A 151 -2.62 0.98 -18.12
N ILE A 152 -3.49 1.22 -19.09
CA ILE A 152 -4.42 0.20 -19.58
C ILE A 152 -3.64 -0.97 -20.21
N ASP A 153 -2.65 -0.67 -21.04
CA ASP A 153 -1.81 -1.67 -21.69
C ASP A 153 -1.00 -2.49 -20.68
N GLN A 154 -0.50 -1.85 -19.63
CA GLN A 154 0.19 -2.55 -18.53
C GLN A 154 -0.72 -3.57 -17.82
N ILE A 155 -1.98 -3.23 -17.56
CA ILE A 155 -2.94 -4.17 -16.96
C ILE A 155 -3.29 -5.28 -17.96
N LYS A 156 -3.50 -4.91 -19.24
CA LYS A 156 -3.92 -5.82 -20.29
C LYS A 156 -2.89 -6.90 -20.62
N VAL A 157 -1.60 -6.58 -20.56
CA VAL A 157 -0.52 -7.53 -20.86
C VAL A 157 -0.51 -8.73 -19.90
N TYR A 158 -1.07 -8.58 -18.70
CA TYR A 158 -1.25 -9.67 -17.75
C TYR A 158 -2.52 -10.50 -17.96
N GLY A 159 -3.29 -10.24 -19.02
CA GLY A 159 -4.47 -11.03 -19.38
C GLY A 159 -5.75 -10.66 -18.64
N SER A 160 -5.79 -9.55 -17.91
CA SER A 160 -7.00 -9.11 -17.20
C SER A 160 -8.10 -8.63 -18.15
N ASN A 161 -9.37 -8.87 -17.79
CA ASN A 161 -10.53 -8.32 -18.43
C ASN A 161 -10.72 -6.86 -18.02
N ILE A 162 -10.50 -5.92 -18.93
CA ILE A 162 -10.58 -4.48 -18.62
C ILE A 162 -11.94 -3.94 -18.98
N HIS A 163 -12.57 -3.24 -18.01
CA HIS A 163 -13.85 -2.55 -18.16
C HIS A 163 -13.62 -1.04 -18.12
N LEU A 164 -13.82 -0.36 -19.26
CA LEU A 164 -13.68 1.09 -19.39
C LEU A 164 -15.00 1.78 -19.04
N ILE A 165 -14.99 2.58 -17.98
CA ILE A 165 -16.19 3.23 -17.43
C ILE A 165 -16.16 4.73 -17.70
N GLU A 166 -17.25 5.26 -18.22
CA GLU A 166 -17.44 6.71 -18.36
C GLU A 166 -17.62 7.38 -17.00
N GLY A 167 -17.11 8.61 -16.89
CA GLY A 167 -17.27 9.41 -15.68
C GLY A 167 -16.03 9.48 -14.78
N PRO A 168 -16.20 9.99 -13.56
CA PRO A 168 -15.12 10.11 -12.59
C PRO A 168 -14.71 8.75 -12.01
N ARG A 169 -13.60 8.74 -11.26
CA ARG A 169 -13.08 7.54 -10.57
C ARG A 169 -14.14 6.76 -9.79
N GLN A 170 -15.05 7.46 -9.11
CA GLN A 170 -16.15 6.88 -8.35
C GLN A 170 -17.07 5.98 -9.20
N SER A 171 -17.32 6.36 -10.47
CA SER A 171 -18.14 5.56 -11.38
C SER A 171 -17.56 4.17 -11.63
N SER A 172 -16.23 4.04 -11.70
CA SER A 172 -15.56 2.75 -11.84
C SER A 172 -15.74 1.88 -10.60
N THR A 173 -15.68 2.46 -9.40
CA THR A 173 -15.93 1.73 -8.16
C THR A 173 -17.37 1.20 -8.08
N ILE A 174 -18.36 2.04 -8.43
CA ILE A 174 -19.77 1.65 -8.45
C ILE A 174 -19.99 0.52 -9.45
N ALA A 175 -19.52 0.67 -10.69
CA ALA A 175 -19.66 -0.34 -11.73
C ALA A 175 -18.99 -1.67 -11.37
N ALA A 176 -17.81 -1.63 -10.72
CA ALA A 176 -17.13 -2.82 -10.23
C ALA A 176 -17.96 -3.56 -9.17
N GLN A 177 -18.50 -2.82 -8.20
CA GLN A 177 -19.34 -3.40 -7.14
C GLN A 177 -20.66 -3.98 -7.69
N GLU A 178 -21.30 -3.31 -8.67
CA GLU A 178 -22.51 -3.81 -9.34
C GLU A 178 -22.21 -5.09 -10.14
N PHE A 179 -21.10 -5.09 -10.89
CA PHE A 179 -20.66 -6.27 -11.63
C PHE A 179 -20.36 -7.46 -10.71
N SER A 180 -19.65 -7.21 -9.61
CA SER A 180 -19.35 -8.19 -8.57
C SER A 180 -20.66 -8.84 -8.04
N LYS A 181 -21.63 -8.02 -7.62
CA LYS A 181 -22.93 -8.51 -7.12
C LYS A 181 -23.71 -9.29 -8.18
N LYS A 182 -23.81 -8.76 -9.41
CA LYS A 182 -24.55 -9.37 -10.51
C LYS A 182 -24.01 -10.75 -10.90
N ASN A 183 -22.69 -10.93 -10.85
CA ASN A 183 -22.02 -12.14 -11.28
C ASN A 183 -21.60 -13.05 -10.12
N ASN A 184 -21.97 -12.70 -8.88
CA ASN A 184 -21.58 -13.42 -7.66
C ASN A 184 -20.04 -13.59 -7.55
N LEU A 185 -19.28 -12.56 -7.92
CA LEU A 185 -17.83 -12.52 -7.83
C LEU A 185 -17.40 -11.70 -6.60
N ILE A 186 -16.24 -12.00 -6.04
CA ILE A 186 -15.68 -11.18 -4.97
C ILE A 186 -15.18 -9.83 -5.55
N TYR A 187 -15.49 -8.73 -4.84
CA TYR A 187 -14.82 -7.44 -5.04
C TYR A 187 -13.58 -7.37 -4.14
N LEU A 188 -12.42 -7.63 -4.74
CA LEU A 188 -11.13 -7.79 -4.03
C LEU A 188 -10.39 -6.44 -3.96
N SER A 189 -10.88 -5.54 -3.11
CA SER A 189 -10.34 -4.19 -3.03
C SER A 189 -9.04 -4.11 -2.22
N HIS A 190 -7.97 -3.68 -2.85
CA HIS A 190 -6.67 -3.44 -2.21
C HIS A 190 -6.71 -2.33 -1.14
N ASN A 191 -7.65 -1.38 -1.24
CA ASN A 191 -7.76 -0.26 -0.31
C ASN A 191 -8.40 -0.66 1.01
N TYR A 192 -9.35 -1.60 0.98
CA TYR A 192 -10.07 -2.07 2.15
C TYR A 192 -9.44 -3.31 2.77
N SER A 193 -8.80 -4.16 1.99
CA SER A 193 -8.25 -5.41 2.48
C SER A 193 -7.09 -5.20 3.46
N PRO A 194 -7.16 -5.76 4.68
CA PRO A 194 -6.04 -5.72 5.61
C PRO A 194 -4.86 -6.58 5.14
N TYR A 195 -5.09 -7.65 4.38
CA TYR A 195 -4.03 -8.49 3.80
C TYR A 195 -3.05 -7.67 2.94
N PHE A 196 -3.56 -6.65 2.23
CA PHE A 196 -2.72 -5.81 1.40
C PHE A 196 -1.72 -4.99 2.23
N CYS A 197 -2.13 -4.51 3.39
CA CYS A 197 -1.25 -3.79 4.31
C CYS A 197 -0.22 -4.72 4.96
N GLU A 198 -0.57 -5.97 5.23
CA GLU A 198 0.36 -6.95 5.80
C GLU A 198 1.56 -7.23 4.90
N GLY A 199 1.38 -7.33 3.60
CA GLY A 199 2.48 -7.50 2.66
C GLY A 199 3.49 -6.35 2.66
N MET A 200 3.08 -5.16 3.08
CA MET A 200 3.96 -3.98 3.18
C MET A 200 4.93 -4.05 4.36
N LYS A 201 4.72 -4.90 5.36
CA LYS A 201 5.59 -5.03 6.55
C LYS A 201 7.04 -5.39 6.20
N TYR A 202 7.25 -6.14 5.13
CA TYR A 202 8.60 -6.49 4.66
C TYR A 202 9.49 -5.28 4.40
N PHE A 203 8.91 -4.14 4.05
CA PHE A 203 9.63 -2.89 3.85
C PHE A 203 10.47 -2.50 5.08
N SER A 204 9.92 -2.63 6.28
CA SER A 204 10.61 -2.31 7.53
C SER A 204 11.71 -3.30 7.86
N TYR A 205 11.48 -4.58 7.60
CA TYR A 205 12.48 -5.63 7.82
C TYR A 205 13.69 -5.45 6.91
N GLU A 206 13.46 -5.11 5.65
CA GLU A 206 14.54 -4.82 4.69
C GLU A 206 15.36 -3.59 5.10
N ILE A 207 14.71 -2.53 5.58
CA ILE A 207 15.40 -1.34 6.10
C ILE A 207 16.21 -1.70 7.34
N LYS A 208 15.64 -2.46 8.28
CA LYS A 208 16.36 -2.92 9.47
C LYS A 208 17.58 -3.77 9.11
N GLU A 209 17.46 -4.67 8.15
CA GLU A 209 18.59 -5.49 7.68
C GLU A 209 19.69 -4.65 7.05
N THR A 210 19.32 -3.60 6.29
CA THR A 210 20.27 -2.70 5.60
C THR A 210 21.02 -1.80 6.58
N PHE A 211 20.33 -1.24 7.59
CA PHE A 211 20.86 -0.15 8.42
C PHE A 211 21.08 -0.51 9.89
N ASN A 212 20.73 -1.71 10.31
CA ASN A 212 20.88 -2.15 11.71
C ASN A 212 20.39 -1.11 12.76
N ASN A 213 19.26 -0.42 12.46
CA ASN A 213 18.61 0.63 13.28
C ASN A 213 19.25 2.02 13.30
N ASP A 214 20.16 2.33 12.39
CA ASP A 214 20.77 3.66 12.30
C ASP A 214 19.88 4.71 11.59
N ILE A 215 18.70 4.28 11.07
CA ILE A 215 17.74 5.19 10.43
C ILE A 215 16.86 5.86 11.49
N THR A 216 16.77 7.18 11.43
CA THR A 216 15.99 8.00 12.38
C THR A 216 14.64 8.42 11.81
N ASP A 217 14.55 8.60 10.50
CA ASP A 217 13.39 9.17 9.81
C ASP A 217 13.14 8.43 8.49
N ILE A 218 11.88 8.14 8.18
CA ILE A 218 11.45 7.56 6.89
C ILE A 218 10.37 8.46 6.31
N VAL A 219 10.59 8.92 5.08
CA VAL A 219 9.67 9.80 4.35
C VAL A 219 8.96 8.99 3.27
N ILE A 220 7.64 8.93 3.33
CA ILE A 220 6.81 8.09 2.44
C ILE A 220 5.77 8.97 1.73
N PRO A 221 5.74 8.98 0.38
CA PRO A 221 4.63 9.55 -0.37
C PRO A 221 3.34 8.75 -0.13
N VAL A 222 2.25 9.43 0.26
CA VAL A 222 1.03 8.78 0.73
C VAL A 222 -0.20 9.20 -0.08
N GLY A 223 -0.84 8.21 -0.72
CA GLY A 223 -2.23 8.28 -1.19
C GLY A 223 -3.14 7.55 -0.20
N ASN A 224 -3.39 6.24 -0.42
CA ASN A 224 -4.19 5.40 0.50
C ASN A 224 -3.45 4.97 1.78
N GLY A 225 -2.13 5.10 1.84
CA GLY A 225 -1.35 4.89 3.05
C GLY A 225 -0.90 3.45 3.33
N SER A 226 -1.18 2.47 2.48
CA SER A 226 -0.85 1.06 2.74
C SER A 226 0.62 0.79 3.06
N LEU A 227 1.56 1.49 2.37
CA LEU A 227 2.99 1.33 2.65
C LEU A 227 3.37 1.88 4.03
N LEU A 228 2.85 3.05 4.41
CA LEU A 228 3.11 3.67 5.70
C LEU A 228 2.54 2.81 6.84
N ILE A 229 1.31 2.31 6.69
CA ILE A 229 0.67 1.40 7.65
C ILE A 229 1.50 0.12 7.82
N GLY A 230 1.87 -0.53 6.72
CA GLY A 230 2.67 -1.76 6.77
C GLY A 230 4.07 -1.51 7.33
N CYS A 231 4.70 -0.39 6.98
CA CYS A 231 5.98 0.04 7.55
C CYS A 231 5.87 0.17 9.07
N PHE A 232 4.84 0.85 9.57
CA PHE A 232 4.58 0.99 11.00
C PHE A 232 4.37 -0.37 11.69
N LYS A 233 3.49 -1.23 11.14
CA LYS A 233 3.23 -2.58 11.68
C LYS A 233 4.50 -3.44 11.72
N GLY A 234 5.32 -3.39 10.68
CA GLY A 234 6.59 -4.11 10.66
C GLY A 234 7.56 -3.61 11.74
N TYR A 235 7.64 -2.31 12.00
CA TYR A 235 8.43 -1.77 13.09
C TYR A 235 7.85 -2.09 14.47
N GLN A 236 6.54 -2.15 14.64
CA GLN A 236 5.93 -2.64 15.87
C GLN A 236 6.34 -4.08 16.16
N GLU A 237 6.28 -4.97 15.17
CA GLU A 237 6.73 -6.36 15.31
C GLU A 237 8.22 -6.45 15.67
N LEU A 238 9.08 -5.62 15.08
CA LEU A 238 10.51 -5.57 15.38
C LEU A 238 10.77 -5.11 16.84
N ILE A 239 9.96 -4.21 17.39
CA ILE A 239 10.02 -3.79 18.80
C ILE A 239 9.52 -4.92 19.70
N GLU A 240 8.35 -5.50 19.42
CA GLU A 240 7.74 -6.60 20.16
C GLU A 240 8.69 -7.80 20.27
N SER A 241 9.39 -8.10 19.17
CA SER A 241 10.40 -9.18 19.14
C SER A 241 11.77 -8.79 19.72
N SER A 242 11.88 -7.60 20.30
CA SER A 242 13.13 -7.08 20.87
C SER A 242 14.31 -7.00 19.89
N GLN A 243 14.04 -6.99 18.58
CA GLN A 243 15.07 -6.83 17.54
C GLN A 243 15.53 -5.36 17.43
N ILE A 244 14.68 -4.43 17.80
CA ILE A 244 14.97 -3.00 17.91
C ILE A 244 14.36 -2.43 19.20
N LYS A 245 14.90 -1.29 19.66
CA LYS A 245 14.38 -0.59 20.84
C LYS A 245 13.42 0.54 20.49
N LYS A 246 13.52 1.09 19.29
CA LYS A 246 12.77 2.27 18.86
C LYS A 246 12.62 2.23 17.34
N MET A 247 11.43 2.55 16.83
CA MET A 247 11.20 2.72 15.40
C MET A 247 11.65 4.12 14.94
N PRO A 248 11.97 4.27 13.64
CA PRO A 248 12.15 5.58 13.02
C PRO A 248 10.84 6.38 13.04
N LYS A 249 10.95 7.70 12.92
CA LYS A 249 9.79 8.56 12.68
C LYS A 249 9.27 8.33 11.26
N LEU A 250 7.96 8.15 11.10
CA LEU A 250 7.32 7.96 9.81
C LEU A 250 6.67 9.26 9.34
N HIS A 251 7.17 9.83 8.25
CA HIS A 251 6.68 11.07 7.70
C HIS A 251 5.85 10.82 6.44
N CYS A 252 4.66 11.40 6.43
CA CYS A 252 3.72 11.36 5.32
C CYS A 252 3.93 12.57 4.41
N VAL A 253 4.09 12.34 3.10
CA VAL A 253 4.08 13.41 2.09
C VAL A 253 2.89 13.21 1.18
N GLN A 254 2.04 14.23 1.07
CA GLN A 254 0.89 14.27 0.17
C GLN A 254 1.09 15.32 -0.93
N ALA A 255 0.32 15.23 -2.01
CA ALA A 255 0.23 16.30 -2.99
C ALA A 255 -0.74 17.38 -2.48
N GLU A 256 -0.41 18.64 -2.67
CA GLU A 256 -1.31 19.76 -2.41
C GLU A 256 -2.61 19.58 -3.22
N GLY A 257 -3.77 19.85 -2.61
CA GLY A 257 -5.08 19.53 -3.19
C GLY A 257 -5.52 18.06 -3.01
N PHE A 258 -4.65 17.17 -2.48
CA PHE A 258 -4.94 15.79 -2.10
C PHE A 258 -4.29 15.45 -0.76
N ASN A 259 -4.50 16.32 0.24
CA ASN A 259 -3.81 16.27 1.55
C ASN A 259 -4.74 16.10 2.76
N PRO A 260 -5.71 15.14 2.74
CA PRO A 260 -6.65 14.95 3.84
C PRO A 260 -6.00 14.55 5.17
N ILE A 261 -4.84 13.89 5.14
CA ILE A 261 -4.11 13.46 6.33
C ILE A 261 -3.45 14.66 7.01
N GLU A 262 -2.71 15.47 6.23
CA GLU A 262 -2.09 16.68 6.74
C GLU A 262 -3.12 17.65 7.33
N SER A 263 -4.22 17.91 6.60
CA SER A 263 -5.29 18.82 7.05
C SER A 263 -5.86 18.37 8.40
N GLU A 264 -6.18 17.08 8.55
CA GLU A 264 -6.71 16.57 9.81
C GLU A 264 -5.69 16.64 10.96
N MET A 265 -4.43 16.34 10.70
CA MET A 265 -3.37 16.49 11.72
C MET A 265 -3.14 17.95 12.16
N LYS A 266 -3.46 18.91 11.30
CA LYS A 266 -3.46 20.35 11.63
C LYS A 266 -4.76 20.81 12.31
N GLY A 267 -5.77 19.96 12.45
CA GLY A 267 -7.11 20.32 12.93
C GLY A 267 -7.94 21.13 11.91
N GLU A 268 -7.59 21.08 10.65
CA GLU A 268 -8.27 21.75 9.55
C GLU A 268 -9.35 20.84 8.95
N LYS A 269 -10.47 21.44 8.54
CA LYS A 269 -11.53 20.72 7.85
C LYS A 269 -11.12 20.44 6.40
N TRP A 270 -10.88 19.18 6.06
CA TRP A 270 -10.65 18.77 4.69
C TRP A 270 -11.93 18.84 3.85
N ILE A 271 -11.87 19.56 2.72
CA ILE A 271 -12.96 19.63 1.74
C ILE A 271 -12.33 19.42 0.36
N PHE A 272 -12.65 18.29 -0.28
CA PHE A 272 -12.20 18.03 -1.63
C PHE A 272 -12.99 18.85 -2.65
N ASN A 273 -12.28 19.61 -3.49
CA ASN A 273 -12.86 20.34 -4.61
C ASN A 273 -12.33 19.78 -5.94
N PRO A 274 -13.11 18.98 -6.68
CA PRO A 274 -12.64 18.36 -7.92
C PRO A 274 -12.24 19.36 -9.02
N SER A 275 -12.74 20.59 -9.01
CA SER A 275 -12.41 21.62 -10.01
C SER A 275 -11.04 22.25 -9.77
N ASP A 276 -10.58 22.28 -8.51
CA ASP A 276 -9.35 22.95 -8.11
C ASP A 276 -8.23 21.96 -7.74
N SER A 277 -8.55 20.65 -7.69
CA SER A 277 -7.60 19.62 -7.28
C SER A 277 -7.04 18.89 -8.49
N SER A 278 -5.76 19.13 -8.75
CA SER A 278 -4.98 18.39 -9.75
C SER A 278 -3.56 18.16 -9.22
N THR A 279 -2.91 17.11 -9.68
CA THR A 279 -1.48 16.89 -9.38
C THR A 279 -0.83 16.00 -10.43
N ILE A 280 0.44 16.29 -10.75
CA ILE A 280 1.29 15.43 -11.57
C ILE A 280 1.66 14.14 -10.83
N ALA A 281 1.57 14.11 -9.50
CA ALA A 281 1.82 12.94 -8.66
C ALA A 281 0.60 12.01 -8.58
N GLY A 282 0.08 11.58 -9.74
CA GLY A 282 -1.15 10.80 -9.85
C GLY A 282 -1.20 9.52 -8.99
N GLY A 283 -0.05 8.97 -8.58
CA GLY A 283 0.02 7.80 -7.70
C GLY A 283 -0.43 8.07 -6.25
N ILE A 284 -0.45 9.34 -5.82
CA ILE A 284 -0.88 9.78 -4.49
C ILE A 284 -2.09 10.75 -4.54
N ALA A 285 -2.73 10.90 -5.70
CA ALA A 285 -3.92 11.72 -5.88
C ALA A 285 -5.17 11.02 -5.28
N VAL A 286 -5.27 11.00 -3.97
CA VAL A 286 -6.35 10.36 -3.22
C VAL A 286 -6.99 11.35 -2.26
N SER A 287 -8.28 11.65 -2.48
CA SER A 287 -9.04 12.60 -1.67
C SER A 287 -9.63 11.97 -0.39
N GLU A 288 -9.98 10.70 -0.44
CA GLU A 288 -10.66 9.99 0.65
C GLU A 288 -10.02 8.61 0.90
N PRO A 289 -8.85 8.57 1.54
CA PRO A 289 -8.22 7.30 1.88
C PRO A 289 -9.04 6.56 2.96
N PRO A 290 -9.50 5.32 2.70
CA PRO A 290 -10.38 4.60 3.62
C PRO A 290 -9.72 4.25 4.96
N ARG A 291 -8.39 4.24 5.01
CA ARG A 291 -7.59 3.96 6.21
C ARG A 291 -6.93 5.22 6.79
N LYS A 292 -7.51 6.41 6.53
CA LYS A 292 -6.96 7.70 6.97
C LYS A 292 -6.58 7.71 8.45
N ASN A 293 -7.51 7.28 9.31
CA ASN A 293 -7.30 7.26 10.78
C ASN A 293 -6.13 6.35 11.17
N GLN A 294 -5.99 5.19 10.53
CA GLN A 294 -4.87 4.26 10.76
C GLN A 294 -3.52 4.87 10.34
N VAL A 295 -3.49 5.62 9.22
CA VAL A 295 -2.29 6.36 8.79
C VAL A 295 -1.92 7.44 9.80
N ILE A 296 -2.89 8.25 10.24
CA ILE A 296 -2.67 9.31 11.24
C ILE A 296 -2.14 8.72 12.54
N GLN A 297 -2.75 7.64 13.03
CA GLN A 297 -2.28 6.95 14.23
C GLN A 297 -0.83 6.47 14.08
N SER A 298 -0.49 5.85 12.94
CA SER A 298 0.87 5.38 12.66
C SER A 298 1.90 6.51 12.67
N ILE A 299 1.54 7.68 12.13
CA ILE A 299 2.40 8.87 12.15
C ILE A 299 2.59 9.38 13.59
N LEU A 300 1.50 9.51 14.35
CA LEU A 300 1.54 10.01 15.73
C LEU A 300 2.34 9.09 16.66
N GLU A 301 2.11 7.78 16.60
CA GLU A 301 2.81 6.80 17.42
C GLU A 301 4.30 6.66 17.09
N SER A 302 4.68 6.92 15.83
CA SER A 302 6.09 6.98 15.42
C SER A 302 6.76 8.33 15.70
N ASN A 303 6.03 9.33 16.24
CA ASN A 303 6.46 10.72 16.40
C ASN A 303 6.86 11.37 15.06
N GLY A 304 6.19 11.02 13.98
CA GLY A 304 6.37 11.57 12.65
C GLY A 304 5.54 12.82 12.37
N SER A 305 5.44 13.18 11.11
CA SER A 305 4.67 14.35 10.66
C SER A 305 4.01 14.11 9.31
N ALA A 306 3.03 14.94 8.95
CA ALA A 306 2.47 14.98 7.61
C ALA A 306 2.68 16.37 7.00
N ILE A 307 3.05 16.40 5.72
CA ILE A 307 3.20 17.61 4.92
C ILE A 307 2.60 17.42 3.54
N SER A 308 2.21 18.50 2.88
CA SER A 308 1.90 18.50 1.46
C SER A 308 2.91 19.31 0.65
N VAL A 309 3.04 18.94 -0.62
CA VAL A 309 3.93 19.59 -1.59
C VAL A 309 3.17 19.92 -2.87
N ASN A 310 3.44 21.09 -3.45
CA ASN A 310 2.84 21.52 -4.71
C ASN A 310 3.57 20.93 -5.93
N ASP A 311 2.90 20.96 -7.07
CA ASP A 311 3.41 20.41 -8.33
C ASP A 311 4.66 21.15 -8.86
N GLU A 312 4.81 22.43 -8.55
CA GLU A 312 6.03 23.19 -8.90
C GLU A 312 7.25 22.60 -8.19
N SER A 313 7.13 22.36 -6.89
CA SER A 313 8.19 21.74 -6.08
C SER A 313 8.47 20.31 -6.56
N ILE A 314 7.42 19.51 -6.82
CA ILE A 314 7.57 18.15 -7.36
C ILE A 314 8.33 18.18 -8.68
N SER A 315 7.93 19.04 -9.63
CA SER A 315 8.60 19.18 -10.94
C SER A 315 10.04 19.63 -10.82
N LYS A 316 10.31 20.62 -9.93
CA LYS A 316 11.65 21.13 -9.68
C LYS A 316 12.59 20.02 -9.18
N TRP A 317 12.14 19.27 -8.17
CA TRP A 317 12.94 18.19 -7.60
C TRP A 317 13.08 17.00 -8.55
N HIS A 318 12.03 16.62 -9.27
CA HIS A 318 12.11 15.59 -10.31
C HIS A 318 13.17 15.92 -11.37
N LYS A 319 13.21 17.17 -11.86
CA LYS A 319 14.26 17.62 -12.80
C LYS A 319 15.64 17.57 -12.17
N LYS A 320 15.78 17.98 -10.90
CA LYS A 320 17.06 17.97 -10.19
C LYS A 320 17.59 16.55 -9.99
N PHE A 321 16.73 15.60 -9.66
CA PHE A 321 17.09 14.18 -9.59
C PHE A 321 17.53 13.62 -10.93
N ASN A 322 16.83 13.93 -12.03
CA ASN A 322 17.21 13.49 -13.37
C ASN A 322 18.59 14.07 -13.79
N PHE A 323 18.96 15.26 -13.31
CA PHE A 323 20.27 15.87 -13.59
C PHE A 323 21.41 15.17 -12.84
N LEU A 324 21.13 14.52 -11.71
CA LEU A 324 22.08 13.75 -10.91
C LEU A 324 22.29 12.32 -11.43
N ARG A 325 21.74 11.99 -12.61
CA ARG A 325 21.85 10.71 -13.32
C ARG A 325 21.31 9.52 -12.51
N PHE A 326 20.01 9.38 -12.55
CA PHE A 326 19.37 8.06 -12.52
C PHE A 326 19.36 7.47 -13.92
#